data_fd12caefb1d6460e20885518dd3eed06
#
_entry.id   fd12caefb1d6460e20885518dd3eed06
#
_cell.length_a   1.000
_cell.length_b   1.000
_cell.length_c   1.000
_cell.angle_alpha   90.00
_cell.angle_beta   90.00
_cell.angle_gamma   90.00
#
_symmetry.space_group_name_H-M   'P 1'
#
loop_
_entity.id
_entity.type
_entity.pdbx_description
1 polymer ?
#
loop_
_entity_poly.entity_id
_entity_poly.type
_entity_poly.pdbx_seq_one_letter_code
_entity_poly.pdbx_strand_id
1 'polypeptide(L)'
;MLRILTFTLIIIFNFALQSTLFPQIALLGVTPDTALILIVSYGILRGDIEGAVFGMAAGLVTDMFGEMFIGLFALLGFLTGYICGKPFQDFFKDNYFLPFMVVVLASVGYQTALFITTVMFTGQMDFLHYARTIILPRTIYTASLSIPLYSFMHFVNAKIEKHETEMRNLFGNNLFGDSEDD
;
A
#
# COMPACT_ATOMS: atom_id res chain seq x y z
N MET A 1 18.45 -5.82 5.79
CA MET A 1 18.68 -5.81 4.34
C MET A 1 17.67 -6.64 3.57
N LEU A 2 17.40 -7.88 3.96
CA LEU A 2 16.41 -8.76 3.29
C LEU A 2 15.02 -8.11 3.16
N ARG A 3 14.56 -7.43 4.20
CA ARG A 3 13.27 -6.74 4.27
C ARG A 3 13.13 -5.65 3.20
N ILE A 4 14.09 -4.74 3.10
CA ILE A 4 14.06 -3.65 2.11
C ILE A 4 14.05 -4.24 0.69
N LEU A 5 14.87 -5.26 0.44
CA LEU A 5 14.92 -5.96 -0.84
C LEU A 5 13.57 -6.58 -1.21
N THR A 6 12.92 -7.29 -0.26
CA THR A 6 11.62 -7.93 -0.50
C THR A 6 10.54 -6.91 -0.83
N PHE A 7 10.47 -5.80 -0.09
CA PHE A 7 9.45 -4.78 -0.33
C PHE A 7 9.70 -3.99 -1.60
N THR A 8 10.95 -3.70 -1.94
CA THR A 8 11.31 -3.11 -3.25
C THR A 8 10.88 -4.03 -4.39
N LEU A 9 11.10 -5.32 -4.25
CA LEU A 9 10.71 -6.31 -5.25
C LEU A 9 9.19 -6.43 -5.39
N ILE A 10 8.44 -6.33 -4.29
CA ILE A 10 6.97 -6.29 -4.30
C ILE A 10 6.46 -5.05 -5.03
N ILE A 11 7.04 -3.87 -4.77
CA ILE A 11 6.65 -2.63 -5.47
C ILE A 11 6.88 -2.75 -6.98
N ILE A 12 8.07 -3.21 -7.38
CA ILE A 12 8.42 -3.37 -8.80
C ILE A 12 7.51 -4.41 -9.47
N PHE A 13 7.28 -5.54 -8.81
CA PHE A 13 6.40 -6.59 -9.32
C PHE A 13 4.95 -6.12 -9.44
N ASN A 14 4.43 -5.43 -8.42
CA ASN A 14 3.10 -4.85 -8.47
C ASN A 14 2.97 -3.82 -9.61
N PHE A 15 3.98 -2.98 -9.78
CA PHE A 15 4.00 -2.01 -10.86
C PHE A 15 3.99 -2.70 -12.24
N ALA A 16 4.79 -3.74 -12.43
CA ALA A 16 4.80 -4.53 -13.67
C ALA A 16 3.43 -5.18 -13.94
N LEU A 17 2.77 -5.73 -12.91
CA LEU A 17 1.42 -6.27 -13.01
C LEU A 17 0.41 -5.18 -13.37
N GLN A 18 0.48 -4.03 -12.70
CA GLN A 18 -0.43 -2.90 -12.92
C GLN A 18 -0.28 -2.30 -14.31
N SER A 19 0.94 -2.25 -14.83
CA SER A 19 1.23 -1.74 -16.19
C SER A 19 0.86 -2.73 -17.30
N THR A 20 0.98 -4.04 -17.07
CA THR A 20 0.86 -5.05 -18.14
C THR A 20 -0.46 -5.79 -18.12
N LEU A 21 -0.90 -6.28 -16.96
CA LEU A 21 -2.08 -7.16 -16.84
C LEU A 21 -3.38 -6.38 -16.59
N PHE A 22 -3.36 -5.38 -15.72
CA PHE A 22 -4.59 -4.67 -15.35
C PHE A 22 -5.26 -3.88 -16.48
N PRO A 23 -4.57 -3.28 -17.45
CA PRO A 23 -5.20 -2.69 -18.60
C PRO A 23 -6.00 -3.70 -19.44
N GLN A 24 -5.59 -4.98 -19.46
CA GLN A 24 -6.28 -6.04 -20.22
C GLN A 24 -7.54 -6.55 -19.53
N ILE A 25 -7.62 -6.43 -18.20
CA ILE A 25 -8.76 -6.86 -17.37
C ILE A 25 -9.54 -5.67 -16.80
N ALA A 26 -9.40 -4.49 -17.43
CA ALA A 26 -10.12 -3.30 -16.99
C ALA A 26 -11.64 -3.53 -17.10
N LEU A 27 -12.36 -3.37 -15.98
CA LEU A 27 -13.81 -3.44 -15.92
C LEU A 27 -14.40 -2.03 -16.09
N LEU A 28 -15.30 -1.85 -17.04
CA LEU A 28 -15.91 -0.54 -17.36
C LEU A 28 -14.86 0.56 -17.67
N GLY A 29 -13.69 0.18 -18.20
CA GLY A 29 -12.62 1.13 -18.50
C GLY A 29 -11.79 1.57 -17.27
N VAL A 30 -12.01 0.95 -16.11
CA VAL A 30 -11.32 1.30 -14.85
C VAL A 30 -10.48 0.13 -14.38
N THR A 31 -9.23 0.41 -13.99
CA THR A 31 -8.31 -0.56 -13.40
C THR A 31 -8.30 -0.46 -11.87
N PRO A 32 -8.12 -1.58 -11.14
CA PRO A 32 -8.01 -1.55 -9.69
C PRO A 32 -6.69 -0.90 -9.25
N ASP A 33 -6.71 -0.23 -8.11
CA ASP A 33 -5.53 0.41 -7.55
C ASP A 33 -4.83 -0.53 -6.55
N THR A 34 -4.03 -1.45 -7.10
CA THR A 34 -3.30 -2.43 -6.28
C THR A 34 -2.16 -1.81 -5.50
N ALA A 35 -1.55 -0.72 -5.99
CA ALA A 35 -0.55 0.03 -5.25
C ALA A 35 -1.14 0.58 -3.95
N LEU A 36 -2.34 1.15 -4.00
CA LEU A 36 -3.06 1.62 -2.82
C LEU A 36 -3.32 0.49 -1.81
N ILE A 37 -3.76 -0.68 -2.28
CA ILE A 37 -3.99 -1.84 -1.40
C ILE A 37 -2.70 -2.22 -0.67
N LEU A 38 -1.57 -2.26 -1.39
CA LEU A 38 -0.27 -2.59 -0.80
C LEU A 38 0.18 -1.54 0.21
N ILE A 39 0.00 -0.25 -0.10
CA ILE A 39 0.36 0.88 0.80
C ILE A 39 -0.45 0.78 2.10
N VAL A 40 -1.76 0.61 2.00
CA VAL A 40 -2.65 0.48 3.16
C VAL A 40 -2.31 -0.78 3.97
N SER A 41 -2.14 -1.92 3.30
CA SER A 41 -1.79 -3.18 3.96
C SER A 41 -0.47 -3.08 4.71
N TYR A 42 0.54 -2.46 4.10
CA TYR A 42 1.84 -2.29 4.71
C TYR A 42 1.80 -1.32 5.90
N GLY A 43 1.07 -0.19 5.76
CA GLY A 43 0.84 0.75 6.85
C GLY A 43 0.19 0.08 8.05
N ILE A 44 -0.87 -0.70 7.85
CA ILE A 44 -1.56 -1.45 8.91
C ILE A 44 -0.62 -2.45 9.60
N LEU A 45 0.19 -3.19 8.83
CA LEU A 45 1.05 -4.26 9.35
C LEU A 45 2.29 -3.74 10.07
N ARG A 46 2.84 -2.59 9.65
CA ARG A 46 4.15 -2.09 10.11
C ARG A 46 4.12 -0.73 10.80
N GLY A 47 3.00 -0.01 10.68
CA GLY A 47 2.80 1.28 11.31
C GLY A 47 3.00 2.47 10.40
N ASP A 48 2.86 3.65 11.00
CA ASP A 48 2.74 4.93 10.31
C ASP A 48 4.00 5.34 9.52
N ILE A 49 5.16 5.30 10.14
CA ILE A 49 6.42 5.75 9.50
C ILE A 49 6.83 4.82 8.37
N GLU A 50 6.80 3.50 8.62
CA GLU A 50 7.16 2.54 7.59
C GLU A 50 6.13 2.51 6.45
N GLY A 51 4.84 2.63 6.76
CA GLY A 51 3.77 2.76 5.79
C GLY A 51 3.91 4.01 4.93
N ALA A 52 4.29 5.14 5.54
CA ALA A 52 4.53 6.40 4.84
C ALA A 52 5.70 6.29 3.86
N VAL A 53 6.83 5.74 4.30
CA VAL A 53 8.02 5.54 3.44
C VAL A 53 7.73 4.58 2.29
N PHE A 54 7.04 3.48 2.58
CA PHE A 54 6.62 2.52 1.54
C PHE A 54 5.65 3.16 0.54
N GLY A 55 4.67 3.93 1.03
CA GLY A 55 3.71 4.64 0.20
C GLY A 55 4.37 5.69 -0.69
N MET A 56 5.34 6.44 -0.16
CA MET A 56 6.14 7.38 -0.94
C MET A 56 6.94 6.67 -2.05
N ALA A 57 7.61 5.56 -1.73
CA ALA A 57 8.38 4.80 -2.70
C ALA A 57 7.49 4.21 -3.81
N ALA A 58 6.35 3.61 -3.44
CA ALA A 58 5.40 3.07 -4.41
C ALA A 58 4.79 4.17 -5.29
N GLY A 59 4.45 5.33 -4.70
CA GLY A 59 3.96 6.48 -5.42
C GLY A 59 4.99 7.08 -6.36
N LEU A 60 6.27 7.18 -5.96
CA LEU A 60 7.36 7.63 -6.84
C LEU A 60 7.51 6.73 -8.07
N VAL A 61 7.42 5.41 -7.89
CA VAL A 61 7.44 4.49 -9.03
C VAL A 61 6.26 4.75 -9.96
N THR A 62 5.07 5.00 -9.42
CA THR A 62 3.89 5.36 -10.23
C THR A 62 4.08 6.70 -10.94
N ASP A 63 4.66 7.70 -10.26
CA ASP A 63 4.93 9.03 -10.83
C ASP A 63 5.92 8.99 -12.01
N MET A 64 6.91 8.08 -11.97
CA MET A 64 7.90 7.95 -13.07
C MET A 64 7.25 7.52 -14.39
N PHE A 65 6.09 6.91 -14.36
CA PHE A 65 5.36 6.42 -15.53
C PHE A 65 4.01 7.14 -15.72
N GLY A 66 3.67 8.04 -14.81
CA GLY A 66 2.47 8.88 -14.88
C GLY A 66 2.68 10.10 -15.79
N GLU A 67 1.63 10.50 -16.49
CA GLU A 67 1.73 11.52 -17.52
C GLU A 67 1.49 12.95 -17.01
N MET A 68 0.93 13.16 -15.81
CA MET A 68 0.33 14.45 -15.48
C MET A 68 1.06 15.27 -14.42
N PHE A 69 1.43 14.70 -13.28
CA PHE A 69 2.06 15.43 -12.18
C PHE A 69 3.11 14.57 -11.46
N ILE A 70 4.37 14.93 -11.60
CA ILE A 70 5.48 14.24 -10.91
C ILE A 70 5.42 14.58 -9.40
N GLY A 71 5.37 13.54 -8.56
CA GLY A 71 5.36 13.67 -7.11
C GLY A 71 3.98 13.64 -6.45
N LEU A 72 2.87 13.71 -7.23
CA LEU A 72 1.52 13.67 -6.67
C LEU A 72 1.18 12.31 -6.08
N PHE A 73 1.46 11.22 -6.81
CA PHE A 73 1.21 9.87 -6.32
C PHE A 73 2.13 9.53 -5.16
N ALA A 74 3.38 10.05 -5.15
CA ALA A 74 4.29 9.89 -4.02
C ALA A 74 3.76 10.59 -2.76
N LEU A 75 3.26 11.83 -2.88
CA LEU A 75 2.67 12.58 -1.76
C LEU A 75 1.40 11.90 -1.22
N LEU A 76 0.48 11.51 -2.11
CA LEU A 76 -0.74 10.84 -1.72
C LEU A 76 -0.47 9.46 -1.12
N GLY A 77 0.50 8.71 -1.68
CA GLY A 77 0.95 7.43 -1.14
C GLY A 77 1.56 7.57 0.25
N PHE A 78 2.40 8.59 0.46
CA PHE A 78 2.97 8.93 1.77
C PHE A 78 1.88 9.23 2.80
N LEU A 79 0.94 10.13 2.48
CA LEU A 79 -0.15 10.50 3.37
C LEU A 79 -1.06 9.30 3.70
N THR A 80 -1.39 8.50 2.69
CA THR A 80 -2.24 7.32 2.88
C THR A 80 -1.55 6.29 3.76
N GLY A 81 -0.27 5.99 3.52
CA GLY A 81 0.51 5.05 4.34
C GLY A 81 0.64 5.53 5.79
N TYR A 82 0.87 6.82 6.00
CA TYR A 82 0.95 7.43 7.33
C TYR A 82 -0.38 7.37 8.08
N ILE A 83 -1.47 7.81 7.44
CA ILE A 83 -2.80 7.86 8.08
C ILE A 83 -3.30 6.46 8.39
N CYS A 84 -3.14 5.51 7.47
CA CYS A 84 -3.60 4.14 7.67
C CYS A 84 -2.74 3.34 8.66
N GLY A 85 -1.48 3.72 8.87
CA GLY A 85 -0.58 3.07 9.83
C GLY A 85 -0.80 3.48 11.29
N LYS A 86 -1.31 4.69 11.54
CA LYS A 86 -1.31 5.31 12.88
C LYS A 86 -2.32 4.74 13.88
N PRO A 87 -3.61 4.52 13.55
CA PRO A 87 -4.62 4.17 14.56
C PRO A 87 -4.78 2.68 14.81
N PHE A 88 -4.12 1.79 14.07
CA PHE A 88 -4.63 0.43 13.91
C PHE A 88 -3.68 -0.71 14.29
N GLN A 89 -2.46 -0.43 14.74
CA GLN A 89 -1.46 -1.46 15.07
C GLN A 89 -1.93 -2.50 16.10
N ASP A 90 -2.74 -2.09 17.08
CA ASP A 90 -3.17 -2.96 18.18
C ASP A 90 -4.49 -3.71 17.91
N PHE A 91 -5.30 -3.24 16.97
CA PHE A 91 -6.65 -3.75 16.74
C PHE A 91 -6.77 -4.78 15.60
N PHE A 92 -5.73 -4.93 14.75
CA PHE A 92 -5.87 -5.63 13.46
C PHE A 92 -5.34 -7.06 13.41
N LYS A 93 -4.81 -7.59 14.50
CA LYS A 93 -4.14 -8.90 14.46
C LYS A 93 -5.05 -10.07 14.10
N ASP A 94 -6.38 -9.93 14.28
CA ASP A 94 -7.31 -11.06 14.16
C ASP A 94 -8.52 -10.86 13.22
N ASN A 95 -8.70 -9.70 12.56
CA ASN A 95 -9.90 -9.41 11.77
C ASN A 95 -9.60 -8.92 10.35
N TYR A 96 -9.86 -9.74 9.33
CA TYR A 96 -9.72 -9.39 7.89
C TYR A 96 -10.75 -8.36 7.40
N PHE A 97 -11.83 -8.13 8.14
CA PHE A 97 -12.87 -7.19 7.74
C PHE A 97 -12.46 -5.72 7.93
N LEU A 98 -11.66 -5.45 8.95
CA LEU A 98 -11.18 -4.10 9.22
C LEU A 98 -10.23 -3.58 8.12
N PRO A 99 -9.19 -4.32 7.68
CA PRO A 99 -8.34 -3.88 6.56
C PRO A 99 -9.15 -3.59 5.29
N PHE A 100 -10.18 -4.39 5.01
CA PHE A 100 -11.09 -4.15 3.90
C PHE A 100 -11.78 -2.78 4.01
N MET A 101 -12.33 -2.44 5.17
CA MET A 101 -12.98 -1.14 5.39
C MET A 101 -11.99 0.02 5.25
N VAL A 102 -10.77 -0.13 5.76
CA VAL A 102 -9.71 0.89 5.63
C VAL A 102 -9.32 1.08 4.17
N VAL A 103 -9.19 0.00 3.39
CA VAL A 103 -8.90 0.10 1.94
C VAL A 103 -10.01 0.84 1.20
N VAL A 104 -11.29 0.56 1.52
CA VAL A 104 -12.43 1.27 0.91
C VAL A 104 -12.38 2.77 1.21
N LEU A 105 -12.20 3.13 2.49
CA LEU A 105 -12.11 4.54 2.89
C LEU A 105 -10.89 5.23 2.27
N ALA A 106 -9.73 4.58 2.30
CA ALA A 106 -8.50 5.09 1.70
C ALA A 106 -8.67 5.27 0.18
N SER A 107 -9.33 4.33 -0.52
CA SER A 107 -9.59 4.42 -1.95
C SER A 107 -10.47 5.62 -2.30
N VAL A 108 -11.55 5.84 -1.56
CA VAL A 108 -12.42 7.01 -1.77
C VAL A 108 -11.65 8.30 -1.51
N GLY A 109 -10.91 8.40 -0.40
CA GLY A 109 -10.11 9.57 -0.07
C GLY A 109 -9.03 9.86 -1.10
N TYR A 110 -8.30 8.84 -1.54
CA TYR A 110 -7.25 8.93 -2.54
C TYR A 110 -7.78 9.41 -3.90
N GLN A 111 -8.88 8.81 -4.37
CA GLN A 111 -9.52 9.20 -5.63
C GLN A 111 -10.12 10.61 -5.56
N THR A 112 -10.66 11.00 -4.41
CA THR A 112 -11.17 12.36 -4.20
C THR A 112 -10.03 13.39 -4.23
N ALA A 113 -8.90 13.08 -3.61
CA ALA A 113 -7.71 13.94 -3.64
C ALA A 113 -7.16 14.09 -5.07
N LEU A 114 -7.09 12.98 -5.83
CA LEU A 114 -6.72 13.03 -7.25
C LEU A 114 -7.69 13.89 -8.07
N PHE A 115 -9.00 13.75 -7.84
CA PHE A 115 -10.00 14.57 -8.49
C PHE A 115 -9.80 16.07 -8.22
N ILE A 116 -9.65 16.46 -6.95
CA ILE A 116 -9.43 17.85 -6.55
C ILE A 116 -8.19 18.41 -7.26
N THR A 117 -7.09 17.67 -7.25
CA THR A 117 -5.86 18.08 -7.92
C THR A 117 -6.07 18.22 -9.43
N THR A 118 -6.70 17.26 -10.07
CA THR A 118 -6.98 17.30 -11.52
C THR A 118 -7.86 18.48 -11.89
N VAL A 119 -8.93 18.74 -11.12
CA VAL A 119 -9.84 19.88 -11.35
C VAL A 119 -9.14 21.23 -11.16
N MET A 120 -8.26 21.36 -10.17
CA MET A 120 -7.48 22.59 -9.96
C MET A 120 -6.61 22.95 -11.18
N PHE A 121 -6.16 21.96 -11.95
CA PHE A 121 -5.30 22.19 -13.11
C PHE A 121 -6.04 22.20 -14.45
N THR A 122 -7.17 21.49 -14.58
CA THR A 122 -7.93 21.38 -15.84
C THR A 122 -9.20 22.21 -15.90
N GLY A 123 -9.71 22.67 -14.77
CA GLY A 123 -10.78 23.68 -14.66
C GLY A 123 -12.21 23.22 -15.01
N GLN A 124 -12.43 22.00 -15.48
CA GLN A 124 -13.76 21.53 -15.90
C GLN A 124 -13.95 20.03 -15.66
N MET A 125 -14.61 19.64 -14.58
CA MET A 125 -15.23 18.31 -14.44
C MET A 125 -16.36 18.35 -13.41
N ASP A 126 -17.51 17.76 -13.74
CA ASP A 126 -18.61 17.54 -12.81
C ASP A 126 -18.21 16.44 -11.82
N PHE A 127 -18.08 16.79 -10.54
CA PHE A 127 -17.74 15.82 -9.47
C PHE A 127 -18.68 14.62 -9.46
N LEU A 128 -19.97 14.84 -9.67
CA LEU A 128 -20.95 13.75 -9.62
C LEU A 128 -20.76 12.75 -10.77
N HIS A 129 -20.43 13.24 -11.95
CA HIS A 129 -20.09 12.40 -13.09
C HIS A 129 -18.82 11.60 -12.85
N TYR A 130 -17.75 12.24 -12.38
CA TYR A 130 -16.48 11.60 -12.04
C TYR A 130 -16.63 10.55 -10.93
N ALA A 131 -17.40 10.87 -9.88
CA ALA A 131 -17.65 9.97 -8.78
C ALA A 131 -18.36 8.68 -9.24
N ARG A 132 -19.36 8.80 -10.11
CA ARG A 132 -20.11 7.65 -10.62
C ARG A 132 -19.32 6.82 -11.65
N THR A 133 -18.52 7.48 -12.48
CA THR A 133 -17.85 6.84 -13.61
C THR A 133 -16.47 6.27 -13.23
N ILE A 134 -15.77 6.88 -12.29
CA ILE A 134 -14.40 6.50 -11.92
C ILE A 134 -14.29 6.07 -10.45
N ILE A 135 -14.73 6.92 -9.49
CA ILE A 135 -14.51 6.62 -8.08
C ILE A 135 -15.24 5.36 -7.64
N LEU A 136 -16.55 5.25 -7.92
CA LEU A 136 -17.36 4.10 -7.52
C LEU A 136 -16.86 2.77 -8.10
N PRO A 137 -16.75 2.60 -9.44
CA PRO A 137 -16.31 1.32 -9.99
C PRO A 137 -14.87 0.97 -9.59
N ARG A 138 -13.97 1.96 -9.53
CA ARG A 138 -12.59 1.74 -9.11
C ARG A 138 -12.49 1.31 -7.65
N THR A 139 -13.26 1.95 -6.76
CA THR A 139 -13.30 1.57 -5.33
C THR A 139 -13.85 0.16 -5.15
N ILE A 140 -14.94 -0.21 -5.83
CA ILE A 140 -15.53 -1.56 -5.75
C ILE A 140 -14.52 -2.61 -6.24
N TYR A 141 -13.84 -2.34 -7.35
CA TYR A 141 -12.87 -3.25 -7.92
C TYR A 141 -11.63 -3.38 -7.00
N THR A 142 -11.11 -2.26 -6.51
CA THR A 142 -10.00 -2.23 -5.54
C THR A 142 -10.36 -2.97 -4.25
N ALA A 143 -11.57 -2.75 -3.73
CA ALA A 143 -12.08 -3.43 -2.55
C ALA A 143 -12.17 -4.96 -2.74
N SER A 144 -12.64 -5.42 -3.89
CA SER A 144 -12.71 -6.86 -4.18
C SER A 144 -11.33 -7.53 -4.19
N LEU A 145 -10.30 -6.84 -4.68
CA LEU A 145 -8.93 -7.34 -4.69
C LEU A 145 -8.21 -7.14 -3.35
N SER A 146 -8.75 -6.33 -2.45
CA SER A 146 -8.08 -6.04 -1.17
C SER A 146 -7.91 -7.27 -0.28
N ILE A 147 -8.90 -8.16 -0.26
CA ILE A 147 -8.87 -9.37 0.60
C ILE A 147 -7.71 -10.30 0.22
N PRO A 148 -7.56 -10.77 -1.04
CA PRO A 148 -6.46 -11.64 -1.41
C PRO A 148 -5.10 -10.94 -1.32
N LEU A 149 -5.00 -9.66 -1.69
CA LEU A 149 -3.74 -8.93 -1.60
C LEU A 149 -3.31 -8.68 -0.15
N TYR A 150 -4.23 -8.32 0.73
CA TYR A 150 -3.94 -8.17 2.16
C TYR A 150 -3.48 -9.51 2.77
N SER A 151 -4.16 -10.62 2.46
CA SER A 151 -3.76 -11.94 2.92
C SER A 151 -2.35 -12.32 2.45
N PHE A 152 -2.02 -12.00 1.19
CA PHE A 152 -0.67 -12.17 0.65
C PHE A 152 0.37 -11.33 1.40
N MET A 153 0.09 -10.04 1.61
CA MET A 153 0.99 -9.13 2.35
C MET A 153 1.18 -9.57 3.80
N HIS A 154 0.12 -10.02 4.46
CA HIS A 154 0.18 -10.57 5.81
C HIS A 154 1.08 -11.80 5.88
N PHE A 155 0.95 -12.74 4.91
CA PHE A 155 1.80 -13.92 4.83
C PHE A 155 3.28 -13.57 4.63
N VAL A 156 3.57 -12.65 3.71
CA VAL A 156 4.95 -12.16 3.45
C VAL A 156 5.53 -11.49 4.69
N ASN A 157 4.75 -10.61 5.33
CA ASN A 157 5.18 -9.92 6.54
C ASN A 157 5.48 -10.88 7.69
N ALA A 158 4.60 -11.86 7.95
CA ALA A 158 4.81 -12.87 8.99
C ALA A 158 6.08 -13.71 8.76
N LYS A 159 6.39 -14.02 7.50
CA LYS A 159 7.60 -14.77 7.14
C LYS A 159 8.88 -13.96 7.39
N ILE A 160 8.83 -12.65 7.07
CA ILE A 160 9.96 -11.73 7.32
C ILE A 160 10.18 -11.56 8.82
N GLU A 161 9.12 -11.34 9.59
CA GLU A 161 9.19 -11.12 11.03
C GLU A 161 9.76 -12.35 11.76
N LYS A 162 9.35 -13.55 11.33
CA LYS A 162 9.90 -14.79 11.85
C LYS A 162 11.41 -14.87 11.61
N HIS A 163 11.86 -14.57 10.42
CA HIS A 163 13.29 -14.60 10.07
C HIS A 163 14.09 -13.54 10.83
N GLU A 164 13.55 -12.33 10.99
CA GLU A 164 14.18 -11.26 11.79
C GLU A 164 14.33 -11.67 13.28
N THR A 165 13.32 -12.35 13.82
CA THR A 165 13.33 -12.83 15.20
C THR A 165 14.35 -13.96 15.41
N GLU A 166 14.43 -14.91 14.47
CA GLU A 166 15.43 -15.99 14.50
C GLU A 166 16.85 -15.43 14.44
N MET A 167 17.12 -14.49 13.55
CA MET A 167 18.42 -13.83 13.44
C MET A 167 18.78 -13.08 14.71
N ARG A 168 17.84 -12.32 15.29
CA ARG A 168 18.07 -11.59 16.54
C ARG A 168 18.40 -12.52 17.70
N ASN A 169 17.73 -13.67 17.80
CA ASN A 169 18.00 -14.66 18.84
C ASN A 169 19.38 -15.31 18.67
N LEU A 170 19.78 -15.61 17.43
CA LEU A 170 21.11 -16.16 17.14
C LEU A 170 22.24 -15.18 17.48
N PHE A 171 22.09 -13.91 17.13
CA PHE A 171 23.08 -12.89 17.46
C PHE A 171 23.07 -12.53 18.94
N GLY A 172 21.89 -12.52 19.59
CA GLY A 172 21.78 -12.27 21.02
C GLY A 172 22.47 -13.35 21.86
N ASN A 173 22.26 -14.62 21.54
CA ASN A 173 22.92 -15.72 22.24
C ASN A 173 24.45 -15.74 22.06
N ASN A 174 24.96 -15.33 20.88
CA ASN A 174 26.40 -15.29 20.64
C ASN A 174 27.10 -14.10 21.33
N LEU A 175 26.36 -13.04 21.70
CA LEU A 175 26.94 -11.87 22.41
C LEU A 175 26.91 -12.00 23.93
N PHE A 176 26.02 -12.84 24.48
CA PHE A 176 25.86 -13.01 25.94
C PHE A 176 26.20 -14.43 26.42
N GLY A 177 26.48 -15.38 25.52
CA GLY A 177 26.84 -16.76 25.87
C GLY A 177 28.29 -16.98 26.27
N ASP A 178 29.20 -16.03 26.00
CA ASP A 178 30.64 -16.16 26.31
C ASP A 178 31.03 -15.56 27.67
N SER A 179 30.08 -15.15 28.51
CA SER A 179 30.35 -14.49 29.78
C SER A 179 30.01 -15.33 31.03
N GLU A 180 29.66 -16.60 30.89
CA GLU A 180 29.36 -17.50 32.05
C GLU A 180 30.40 -18.61 32.29
N ASP A 181 31.50 -18.67 31.53
CA ASP A 181 32.55 -19.70 31.69
C ASP A 181 33.92 -19.17 32.15
N ASP A 182 33.96 -18.08 32.95
CA ASP A 182 35.20 -17.65 33.64
C ASP A 182 35.00 -17.51 35.16
#